data_3ceed1b73f67b6f8f01475760df60e4e
#
_entry.id   3ceed1b73f67b6f8f01475760df60e4e
#
_cell.length_a   1.000
_cell.length_b   1.000
_cell.length_c   1.000
_cell.angle_alpha   90.00
_cell.angle_beta   90.00
_cell.angle_gamma   90.00
#
_symmetry.space_group_name_H-M   'P 1'
#
loop_
_entity.id
_entity.type
_entity.pdbx_description
1 polymer ?
#
loop_
_entity_poly.entity_id
_entity_poly.type
_entity_poly.pdbx_seq_one_letter_code
_entity_poly.pdbx_strand_id
1 'polypeptide(L)'
;MKEIFLDIGELGWSLYLSGHLRWLKKHAEPAPAVMTLSARDCLYEGLVDKIFHAHWKHSENRLLAEQECFGFYGLPDYKLRDYFNAQVPDGYHVSETQPLGAYFWRELYKDEMIFEPYPYKDESLANLSKTIAMKEILVFPRCRDGIFRLRNLSKAFYASLISKLCDEFPDYMVRTMGTKQGAHSISYKPDELGIANPNYINHIDKTPTIQSLIDRFQVAVGAVGSQSFPPKLALLQEVPTFMIGHSMERHCREENWSNTLCGFWEIGLEDYNDFYSEKCIDEIVTFFKEET
;
A
#
# COMPACT_ATOMS: atom_id res chain seq x y z
N MET A 1 3.38 -32.80 5.73
CA MET A 1 4.17 -31.57 5.50
C MET A 1 3.33 -30.40 5.95
N LYS A 2 3.94 -29.33 6.47
CA LYS A 2 3.23 -28.09 6.84
C LYS A 2 3.05 -27.21 5.61
N GLU A 3 1.98 -26.42 5.59
CA GLU A 3 1.76 -25.45 4.53
C GLU A 3 2.64 -24.21 4.70
N ILE A 4 3.11 -23.66 3.58
CA ILE A 4 3.82 -22.39 3.52
C ILE A 4 3.23 -21.55 2.38
N PHE A 5 3.03 -20.27 2.64
CA PHE A 5 2.63 -19.29 1.64
C PHE A 5 3.83 -18.47 1.19
N LEU A 6 3.86 -18.11 -0.09
CA LEU A 6 4.94 -17.32 -0.67
C LEU A 6 4.46 -15.89 -0.94
N ASP A 7 5.14 -14.92 -0.34
CA ASP A 7 4.91 -13.49 -0.58
C ASP A 7 6.15 -12.81 -1.14
N ILE A 8 6.34 -12.98 -2.43
CA ILE A 8 7.50 -12.50 -3.18
C ILE A 8 7.08 -11.62 -4.36
N GLY A 9 5.78 -11.42 -4.56
CA GLY A 9 5.20 -10.61 -5.61
C GLY A 9 5.14 -9.11 -5.31
N GLU A 10 4.29 -8.39 -6.04
CA GLU A 10 4.05 -6.97 -5.78
C GLU A 10 3.54 -6.74 -4.36
N LEU A 11 4.04 -5.69 -3.72
CA LEU A 11 3.70 -5.34 -2.34
C LEU A 11 2.18 -5.16 -2.12
N GLY A 12 1.45 -4.69 -3.14
CA GLY A 12 0.00 -4.62 -3.08
C GLY A 12 -0.68 -5.98 -2.85
N TRP A 13 -0.08 -7.06 -3.32
CA TRP A 13 -0.57 -8.42 -3.16
C TRP A 13 -0.27 -9.02 -1.78
N SER A 14 0.75 -8.51 -1.10
CA SER A 14 1.04 -8.89 0.29
C SER A 14 -0.14 -8.60 1.21
N LEU A 15 -0.92 -7.56 0.92
CA LEU A 15 -2.13 -7.24 1.69
C LEU A 15 -3.22 -8.31 1.51
N TYR A 16 -3.36 -8.85 0.31
CA TYR A 16 -4.30 -9.94 0.05
C TYR A 16 -3.90 -11.21 0.78
N LEU A 17 -2.61 -11.54 0.74
CA LEU A 17 -2.11 -12.69 1.48
C LEU A 17 -2.26 -12.50 2.99
N SER A 18 -1.95 -11.34 3.53
CA SER A 18 -2.13 -11.08 4.96
C SER A 18 -3.61 -11.17 5.38
N GLY A 19 -4.54 -10.70 4.53
CA GLY A 19 -5.97 -10.85 4.73
C GLY A 19 -6.39 -12.32 4.75
N HIS A 20 -5.91 -13.12 3.79
CA HIS A 20 -6.19 -14.56 3.75
C HIS A 20 -5.67 -15.30 5.00
N LEU A 21 -4.45 -14.99 5.42
CA LEU A 21 -3.86 -15.59 6.63
C LEU A 21 -4.61 -15.19 7.91
N ARG A 22 -5.19 -13.99 7.97
CA ARG A 22 -6.08 -13.57 9.07
C ARG A 22 -7.35 -14.39 9.08
N TRP A 23 -7.94 -14.58 7.91
CA TRP A 23 -9.14 -15.41 7.79
C TRP A 23 -8.87 -16.84 8.24
N LEU A 24 -7.78 -17.48 7.81
CA LEU A 24 -7.38 -18.81 8.26
C LEU A 24 -7.22 -18.85 9.79
N LYS A 25 -6.50 -17.89 10.36
CA LYS A 25 -6.32 -17.80 11.81
C LYS A 25 -7.64 -17.67 12.58
N LYS A 26 -8.57 -16.87 12.08
CA LYS A 26 -9.88 -16.64 12.69
C LYS A 26 -10.77 -17.89 12.66
N HIS A 27 -10.61 -18.74 11.65
CA HIS A 27 -11.41 -19.95 11.49
C HIS A 27 -10.73 -21.20 12.10
N ALA A 28 -9.76 -21.00 12.97
CA ALA A 28 -9.05 -22.06 13.70
C ALA A 28 -8.30 -23.06 12.80
N GLU A 29 -7.99 -22.67 11.59
CA GLU A 29 -7.07 -23.43 10.75
C GLU A 29 -5.67 -23.46 11.39
N PRO A 30 -4.88 -24.53 11.17
CA PRO A 30 -3.50 -24.53 11.62
C PRO A 30 -2.77 -23.32 11.08
N ALA A 31 -2.13 -22.54 11.95
CA ALA A 31 -1.40 -21.38 11.51
C ALA A 31 -0.29 -21.82 10.53
N PRO A 32 -0.33 -21.36 9.28
CA PRO A 32 0.67 -21.74 8.26
C PRO A 32 1.99 -21.00 8.52
N ALA A 33 2.99 -21.31 7.68
CA ALA A 33 4.18 -20.48 7.58
C ALA A 33 4.06 -19.51 6.38
N VAL A 34 4.86 -18.47 6.37
CA VAL A 34 5.05 -17.61 5.20
C VAL A 34 6.54 -17.50 4.85
N MET A 35 6.84 -17.46 3.56
CA MET A 35 8.15 -17.06 3.05
C MET A 35 8.00 -15.75 2.31
N THR A 36 8.64 -14.72 2.83
CA THR A 36 8.51 -13.34 2.35
C THR A 36 9.86 -12.63 2.32
N LEU A 37 9.87 -11.37 1.91
CA LEU A 37 11.05 -10.49 2.00
C LEU A 37 11.07 -9.84 3.37
N SER A 38 12.23 -9.74 4.00
CA SER A 38 12.36 -9.28 5.40
C SER A 38 11.74 -7.89 5.68
N ALA A 39 11.63 -7.03 4.65
CA ALA A 39 10.96 -5.74 4.78
C ALA A 39 9.42 -5.85 4.99
N ARG A 40 8.83 -7.04 4.87
CA ARG A 40 7.39 -7.29 4.94
C ARG A 40 6.95 -8.05 6.19
N ASP A 41 7.87 -8.38 7.09
CA ASP A 41 7.60 -9.20 8.28
C ASP A 41 6.42 -8.66 9.11
N CYS A 42 6.34 -7.34 9.27
CA CYS A 42 5.27 -6.67 10.01
C CYS A 42 3.86 -6.93 9.47
N LEU A 43 3.71 -7.39 8.23
CA LEU A 43 2.43 -7.79 7.66
C LEU A 43 1.96 -9.16 8.17
N TYR A 44 2.89 -9.98 8.68
CA TYR A 44 2.66 -11.38 9.02
C TYR A 44 2.89 -11.72 10.49
N GLU A 45 3.50 -10.80 11.25
CA GLU A 45 3.71 -10.98 12.68
C GLU A 45 2.40 -11.27 13.40
N GLY A 46 2.41 -12.33 14.21
CA GLY A 46 1.25 -12.81 14.92
C GLY A 46 0.17 -13.51 14.07
N LEU A 47 0.32 -13.59 12.74
CA LEU A 47 -0.61 -14.29 11.85
C LEU A 47 -0.19 -15.72 11.54
N VAL A 48 1.10 -15.99 11.53
CA VAL A 48 1.70 -17.25 11.10
C VAL A 48 2.56 -17.86 12.21
N ASP A 49 2.76 -19.17 12.14
CA ASP A 49 3.65 -19.88 13.06
C ASP A 49 5.11 -19.49 12.85
N LYS A 50 5.49 -19.25 11.61
CA LYS A 50 6.86 -18.98 11.25
C LYS A 50 6.97 -18.13 10.00
N ILE A 51 7.88 -17.16 10.04
CA ILE A 51 8.28 -16.34 8.90
C ILE A 51 9.64 -16.84 8.43
N PHE A 52 9.77 -17.13 7.14
CA PHE A 52 11.03 -17.43 6.46
C PHE A 52 11.34 -16.29 5.51
N HIS A 53 12.62 -15.98 5.33
CA HIS A 53 13.03 -14.95 4.39
C HIS A 53 13.48 -15.56 3.08
N ALA A 54 12.82 -15.17 2.00
CA ALA A 54 13.26 -15.49 0.67
C ALA A 54 14.56 -14.76 0.34
N HIS A 55 15.55 -15.49 -0.12
CA HIS A 55 16.79 -14.91 -0.60
C HIS A 55 16.64 -14.43 -2.04
N TRP A 56 17.00 -13.17 -2.28
CA TRP A 56 17.05 -12.62 -3.60
C TRP A 56 18.39 -11.91 -3.86
N LYS A 57 19.10 -12.37 -4.86
CA LYS A 57 20.50 -11.97 -5.11
C LYS A 57 20.75 -10.49 -5.36
N HIS A 58 19.70 -9.72 -5.69
CA HIS A 58 19.85 -8.32 -6.05
C HIS A 58 19.31 -7.35 -5.00
N SER A 59 18.37 -7.79 -4.12
CA SER A 59 17.63 -6.85 -3.29
C SER A 59 16.91 -7.50 -2.09
N GLU A 60 17.62 -8.33 -1.35
CA GLU A 60 17.05 -9.18 -0.29
C GLU A 60 16.20 -8.48 0.74
N ASN A 61 16.57 -7.26 1.12
CA ASN A 61 16.03 -6.55 2.27
C ASN A 61 15.37 -5.22 1.91
N ARG A 62 15.09 -4.97 0.64
CA ARG A 62 14.52 -3.69 0.21
C ARG A 62 13.02 -3.77 0.06
N LEU A 63 12.33 -2.69 0.46
CA LEU A 63 10.90 -2.50 0.21
C LEU A 63 10.53 -2.63 -1.28
N LEU A 64 11.46 -2.28 -2.17
CA LEU A 64 11.30 -2.33 -3.62
C LEU A 64 11.81 -3.63 -4.26
N ALA A 65 12.10 -4.64 -3.47
CA ALA A 65 12.56 -5.93 -3.98
C ALA A 65 11.57 -6.56 -4.96
N GLU A 66 10.27 -6.32 -4.77
CA GLU A 66 9.25 -6.75 -5.73
C GLU A 66 9.45 -6.16 -7.11
N GLN A 67 9.89 -4.92 -7.23
CA GLN A 67 10.16 -4.31 -8.54
C GLN A 67 11.32 -5.00 -9.24
N GLU A 68 12.30 -5.42 -8.50
CA GLU A 68 13.43 -6.17 -9.03
C GLU A 68 13.02 -7.62 -9.34
N CYS A 69 12.16 -8.21 -8.54
CA CYS A 69 11.54 -9.50 -8.88
C CYS A 69 10.75 -9.44 -10.18
N PHE A 70 10.01 -8.34 -10.41
CA PHE A 70 9.30 -8.08 -11.67
C PHE A 70 10.18 -7.46 -12.75
N GLY A 71 11.28 -6.85 -12.40
CA GLY A 71 12.33 -6.40 -13.32
C GLY A 71 13.03 -7.55 -14.07
N PHE A 72 12.69 -8.80 -13.70
CA PHE A 72 12.95 -9.99 -14.50
C PHE A 72 12.10 -10.06 -15.75
N TYR A 73 11.79 -8.95 -16.27
CA TYR A 73 11.23 -8.82 -17.58
C TYR A 73 12.14 -9.51 -18.58
N GLY A 74 11.77 -10.70 -18.97
CA GLY A 74 12.58 -11.53 -19.85
C GLY A 74 12.95 -12.89 -19.25
N LEU A 75 12.77 -13.10 -17.95
CA LEU A 75 12.76 -14.45 -17.40
C LEU A 75 11.35 -15.03 -17.49
N PRO A 76 11.19 -16.25 -18.00
CA PRO A 76 9.91 -16.95 -17.92
C PRO A 76 9.47 -17.11 -16.47
N ASP A 77 8.17 -16.94 -16.21
CA ASP A 77 7.58 -17.04 -14.85
C ASP A 77 7.94 -18.36 -14.13
N TYR A 78 8.07 -19.47 -14.88
CA TYR A 78 8.46 -20.76 -14.30
C TYR A 78 9.88 -20.74 -13.70
N LYS A 79 10.83 -19.96 -14.24
CA LYS A 79 12.18 -19.87 -13.69
C LYS A 79 12.21 -19.12 -12.35
N LEU A 80 11.36 -18.12 -12.18
CA LEU A 80 11.19 -17.45 -10.92
C LEU A 80 10.54 -18.39 -9.89
N ARG A 81 9.50 -19.09 -10.30
CA ARG A 81 8.83 -20.08 -9.47
C ARG A 81 9.80 -21.14 -8.98
N ASP A 82 10.57 -21.74 -9.92
CA ASP A 82 11.55 -22.76 -9.57
C ASP A 82 12.62 -22.22 -8.61
N TYR A 83 13.07 -20.97 -8.81
CA TYR A 83 14.04 -20.32 -7.96
C TYR A 83 13.54 -20.16 -6.52
N PHE A 84 12.28 -19.71 -6.34
CA PHE A 84 11.72 -19.52 -5.00
C PHE A 84 11.23 -20.84 -4.39
N ASN A 85 10.65 -21.74 -5.18
CA ASN A 85 10.27 -23.06 -4.69
C ASN A 85 11.48 -23.85 -4.15
N ALA A 86 12.65 -23.69 -4.76
CA ALA A 86 13.89 -24.31 -4.29
C ALA A 86 14.36 -23.77 -2.92
N GLN A 87 13.79 -22.68 -2.44
CA GLN A 87 14.08 -22.09 -1.12
C GLN A 87 13.07 -22.51 -0.04
N VAL A 88 11.99 -23.20 -0.43
CA VAL A 88 11.00 -23.71 0.53
C VAL A 88 11.68 -24.68 1.47
N PRO A 89 11.61 -24.48 2.80
CA PRO A 89 12.32 -25.29 3.76
C PRO A 89 11.82 -26.74 3.79
N ASP A 90 12.70 -27.67 4.12
CA ASP A 90 12.34 -29.07 4.30
C ASP A 90 11.18 -29.23 5.29
N GLY A 91 10.24 -30.10 4.94
CA GLY A 91 9.04 -30.35 5.72
C GLY A 91 7.86 -29.42 5.41
N TYR A 92 8.04 -28.46 4.51
CA TYR A 92 6.97 -27.59 4.02
C TYR A 92 6.62 -27.87 2.55
N HIS A 93 5.41 -27.47 2.15
CA HIS A 93 4.98 -27.42 0.74
C HIS A 93 4.19 -26.13 0.54
N VAL A 94 4.28 -25.55 -0.66
CA VAL A 94 3.50 -24.35 -1.01
C VAL A 94 2.02 -24.70 -0.97
N SER A 95 1.25 -23.88 -0.27
CA SER A 95 -0.20 -24.09 -0.13
C SER A 95 -0.90 -24.08 -1.48
N GLU A 96 -1.87 -24.95 -1.67
CA GLU A 96 -2.73 -24.97 -2.84
C GLU A 96 -3.70 -23.78 -2.87
N THR A 97 -3.96 -23.18 -1.71
CA THR A 97 -4.78 -21.96 -1.57
C THR A 97 -3.96 -20.69 -1.69
N GLN A 98 -2.71 -20.81 -2.15
CA GLN A 98 -1.81 -19.68 -2.36
C GLN A 98 -2.45 -18.59 -3.22
N PRO A 99 -2.58 -17.35 -2.72
CA PRO A 99 -2.99 -16.23 -3.55
C PRO A 99 -1.99 -16.00 -4.67
N LEU A 100 -2.38 -16.33 -5.89
CA LEU A 100 -1.46 -16.33 -7.04
C LEU A 100 -0.83 -14.98 -7.29
N GLY A 101 -1.54 -13.89 -7.02
CA GLY A 101 -1.00 -12.54 -7.15
C GLY A 101 0.15 -12.20 -6.19
N ALA A 102 0.18 -12.80 -4.99
CA ALA A 102 1.31 -12.66 -4.08
C ALA A 102 2.55 -13.41 -4.56
N TYR A 103 2.34 -14.38 -5.45
CA TYR A 103 3.36 -15.25 -6.00
C TYR A 103 3.67 -14.94 -7.48
N PHE A 104 2.59 -14.79 -8.31
CA PHE A 104 2.66 -14.42 -9.72
C PHE A 104 1.60 -13.40 -10.08
N TRP A 105 2.01 -12.29 -10.64
CA TRP A 105 1.14 -11.18 -10.98
C TRP A 105 0.20 -11.42 -12.18
N ARG A 106 0.43 -12.44 -13.00
CA ARG A 106 -0.31 -12.66 -14.25
C ARG A 106 -1.53 -13.57 -14.10
N GLU A 107 -1.65 -14.28 -13.01
CA GLU A 107 -2.80 -15.13 -12.80
C GLU A 107 -3.84 -14.38 -11.98
N LEU A 108 -4.93 -14.05 -12.65
CA LEU A 108 -6.07 -13.36 -12.10
C LEU A 108 -6.69 -14.18 -10.96
N TYR A 109 -7.17 -13.47 -9.96
CA TYR A 109 -7.92 -13.97 -8.83
C TYR A 109 -8.90 -15.07 -9.19
N LYS A 110 -8.93 -16.08 -8.38
CA LYS A 110 -10.15 -16.83 -8.19
C LYS A 110 -10.97 -16.13 -7.12
N ASP A 111 -12.24 -15.98 -7.39
CA ASP A 111 -13.22 -15.11 -6.72
C ASP A 111 -13.49 -15.40 -5.23
N GLU A 112 -12.63 -16.13 -4.54
CA GLU A 112 -12.91 -16.68 -3.22
C GLU A 112 -12.02 -16.17 -2.08
N MET A 113 -11.20 -15.15 -2.31
CA MET A 113 -10.41 -14.60 -1.21
C MET A 113 -11.25 -13.72 -0.29
N ILE A 114 -11.37 -14.15 0.93
CA ILE A 114 -12.00 -13.39 2.00
C ILE A 114 -10.91 -12.53 2.66
N PHE A 115 -11.17 -11.23 2.76
CA PHE A 115 -10.26 -10.31 3.42
C PHE A 115 -10.76 -9.98 4.81
N GLU A 116 -9.85 -10.02 5.76
CA GLU A 116 -10.05 -9.41 7.07
C GLU A 116 -9.20 -8.14 7.14
N PRO A 117 -9.69 -7.08 7.78
CA PRO A 117 -8.92 -5.85 7.97
C PRO A 117 -7.58 -6.13 8.65
N TYR A 118 -6.59 -5.35 8.31
CA TYR A 118 -5.28 -5.37 8.97
C TYR A 118 -5.41 -5.04 10.47
N PRO A 119 -4.43 -5.38 11.34
CA PRO A 119 -4.58 -5.23 12.79
C PRO A 119 -5.11 -3.86 13.18
N TYR A 120 -6.01 -3.89 14.15
CA TYR A 120 -6.57 -2.71 14.77
C TYR A 120 -5.47 -1.74 15.21
N LYS A 121 -5.81 -0.47 15.23
CA LYS A 121 -4.99 0.53 15.91
C LYS A 121 -4.66 0.03 17.31
N ASP A 122 -3.40 0.02 17.65
CA ASP A 122 -3.00 -0.22 19.03
C ASP A 122 -3.63 0.89 19.90
N GLU A 123 -4.43 0.50 20.87
CA GLU A 123 -5.11 1.46 21.76
C GLU A 123 -4.12 2.39 22.48
N SER A 124 -2.91 1.93 22.75
CA SER A 124 -1.83 2.74 23.33
C SER A 124 -1.40 3.86 22.38
N LEU A 125 -1.34 3.60 21.07
CA LEU A 125 -1.04 4.57 20.04
C LEU A 125 -2.25 5.47 19.73
N ALA A 126 -3.47 4.94 19.78
CA ALA A 126 -4.69 5.74 19.68
C ALA A 126 -4.80 6.77 20.82
N ASN A 127 -4.34 6.42 22.01
CA ASN A 127 -4.26 7.36 23.13
C ASN A 127 -3.15 8.40 22.95
N LEU A 128 -2.05 8.06 22.29
CA LEU A 128 -1.02 9.03 21.88
C LEU A 128 -1.56 10.01 20.84
N SER A 129 -2.38 9.57 19.89
CA SER A 129 -2.97 10.46 18.89
C SER A 129 -3.92 11.51 19.50
N LYS A 130 -4.55 11.22 20.63
CA LYS A 130 -5.38 12.18 21.38
C LYS A 130 -4.56 13.26 22.10
N THR A 131 -3.28 13.03 22.33
CA THR A 131 -2.35 13.95 22.98
C THR A 131 -1.44 14.68 21.99
N ILE A 132 -1.39 14.23 20.72
CA ILE A 132 -0.64 14.91 19.66
C ILE A 132 -1.47 16.08 19.15
N ALA A 133 -0.92 17.28 19.29
CA ALA A 133 -1.59 18.54 18.98
C ALA A 133 -1.92 18.75 17.49
N MET A 134 -1.50 17.85 16.59
CA MET A 134 -1.65 18.04 15.16
C MET A 134 -2.07 16.75 14.46
N LYS A 135 -3.21 16.80 13.76
CA LYS A 135 -3.72 15.73 12.92
C LYS A 135 -3.05 15.76 11.54
N GLU A 136 -2.92 14.63 10.87
CA GLU A 136 -2.25 14.55 9.57
C GLU A 136 -3.18 14.02 8.48
N ILE A 137 -3.14 14.67 7.30
CA ILE A 137 -3.65 14.12 6.03
C ILE A 137 -2.47 13.64 5.21
N LEU A 138 -2.45 12.36 4.86
CA LEU A 138 -1.36 11.73 4.12
C LEU A 138 -1.67 11.72 2.62
N VAL A 139 -0.73 12.17 1.81
CA VAL A 139 -0.83 12.18 0.36
C VAL A 139 0.27 11.28 -0.22
N PHE A 140 -0.11 10.41 -1.15
CA PHE A 140 0.79 9.47 -1.80
C PHE A 140 0.98 9.81 -3.30
N PRO A 141 1.87 10.76 -3.64
CA PRO A 141 2.05 11.27 -5.00
C PRO A 141 2.87 10.30 -5.83
N ARG A 142 2.24 9.25 -6.34
CA ARG A 142 2.87 8.20 -7.12
C ARG A 142 3.45 8.72 -8.44
N CYS A 143 4.72 8.38 -8.70
CA CYS A 143 5.41 8.62 -9.97
C CYS A 143 6.39 7.47 -10.24
N ARG A 144 5.99 6.51 -11.05
CA ARG A 144 6.81 5.35 -11.43
C ARG A 144 7.09 5.35 -12.92
N ASP A 145 8.25 4.83 -13.30
CA ASP A 145 8.69 4.71 -14.68
C ASP A 145 8.22 3.40 -15.35
N GLY A 146 8.41 3.33 -16.66
CA GLY A 146 8.17 2.12 -17.44
C GLY A 146 6.71 1.74 -17.54
N ILE A 147 6.43 0.45 -17.51
CA ILE A 147 5.06 -0.10 -17.59
C ILE A 147 4.21 0.26 -16.37
N PHE A 148 4.83 0.63 -15.26
CA PHE A 148 4.14 1.01 -14.03
C PHE A 148 3.62 2.45 -14.03
N ARG A 149 3.94 3.24 -15.05
CA ARG A 149 3.47 4.63 -15.22
C ARG A 149 1.95 4.75 -15.37
N LEU A 150 1.28 3.68 -15.79
CA LEU A 150 -0.15 3.66 -16.09
C LEU A 150 -1.07 4.00 -14.90
N ARG A 151 -0.54 4.24 -13.72
CA ARG A 151 -1.29 4.65 -12.53
C ARG A 151 -0.70 5.91 -11.88
N ASN A 152 0.14 6.63 -12.59
CA ASN A 152 0.63 7.92 -12.14
C ASN A 152 -0.42 8.99 -12.41
N LEU A 153 -0.69 9.86 -11.46
CA LEU A 153 -1.43 11.08 -11.69
C LEU A 153 -0.45 12.21 -12.00
N SER A 154 -0.93 13.29 -12.61
CA SER A 154 -0.04 14.39 -13.00
C SER A 154 0.56 15.10 -11.77
N LYS A 155 1.75 15.65 -11.96
CA LYS A 155 2.41 16.48 -10.96
C LYS A 155 1.56 17.71 -10.59
N ALA A 156 0.91 18.33 -11.60
CA ALA A 156 0.05 19.48 -11.41
C ALA A 156 -1.15 19.16 -10.52
N PHE A 157 -1.76 17.99 -10.72
CA PHE A 157 -2.86 17.52 -9.88
C PHE A 157 -2.42 17.43 -8.41
N TYR A 158 -1.31 16.75 -8.11
CA TYR A 158 -0.85 16.62 -6.73
C TYR A 158 -0.46 17.96 -6.11
N ALA A 159 0.17 18.86 -6.87
CA ALA A 159 0.52 20.19 -6.37
C ALA A 159 -0.73 21.01 -5.98
N SER A 160 -1.74 21.01 -6.85
CA SER A 160 -3.01 21.68 -6.59
C SER A 160 -3.78 21.05 -5.44
N LEU A 161 -3.86 19.72 -5.39
CA LEU A 161 -4.51 18.98 -4.30
C LEU A 161 -3.89 19.33 -2.95
N ILE A 162 -2.57 19.23 -2.83
CA ILE A 162 -1.88 19.47 -1.57
C ILE A 162 -2.06 20.94 -1.13
N SER A 163 -1.92 21.90 -2.06
CA SER A 163 -2.16 23.31 -1.74
C SER A 163 -3.58 23.55 -1.24
N LYS A 164 -4.57 22.97 -1.93
CA LYS A 164 -5.98 23.08 -1.52
C LYS A 164 -6.23 22.43 -0.15
N LEU A 165 -5.66 21.25 0.12
CA LEU A 165 -5.77 20.61 1.43
C LEU A 165 -5.15 21.47 2.55
N CYS A 166 -3.99 22.08 2.32
CA CYS A 166 -3.38 22.98 3.30
C CYS A 166 -4.25 24.22 3.60
N ASP A 167 -4.91 24.76 2.58
CA ASP A 167 -5.75 25.94 2.72
C ASP A 167 -7.08 25.63 3.41
N GLU A 168 -7.69 24.48 3.12
CA GLU A 168 -8.99 24.06 3.66
C GLU A 168 -8.89 23.43 5.07
N PHE A 169 -7.71 22.92 5.43
CA PHE A 169 -7.45 22.29 6.73
C PHE A 169 -6.24 22.94 7.45
N PRO A 170 -6.35 24.22 7.84
CA PRO A 170 -5.21 24.97 8.39
C PRO A 170 -4.69 24.42 9.73
N ASP A 171 -5.52 23.67 10.46
CA ASP A 171 -5.16 23.04 11.73
C ASP A 171 -4.55 21.64 11.55
N TYR A 172 -4.42 21.16 10.33
CA TYR A 172 -3.89 19.85 10.01
C TYR A 172 -2.57 19.96 9.27
N MET A 173 -1.73 18.95 9.42
CA MET A 173 -0.52 18.81 8.64
C MET A 173 -0.78 17.97 7.39
N VAL A 174 -0.54 18.49 6.21
CA VAL A 174 -0.58 17.75 4.96
C VAL A 174 0.82 17.20 4.69
N ARG A 175 0.94 15.88 4.59
CA ARG A 175 2.22 15.21 4.49
C ARG A 175 2.29 14.31 3.26
N THR A 176 3.25 14.56 2.37
CA THR A 176 3.54 13.58 1.30
C THR A 176 4.40 12.44 1.81
N MET A 177 4.03 11.24 1.40
CA MET A 177 4.69 9.99 1.78
C MET A 177 5.05 9.18 0.53
N GLY A 178 6.08 8.39 0.61
CA GLY A 178 6.50 7.50 -0.47
C GLY A 178 8.00 7.30 -0.51
N THR A 179 8.44 6.52 -1.48
CA THR A 179 9.85 6.32 -1.77
C THR A 179 10.29 7.23 -2.91
N LYS A 180 11.54 7.65 -2.90
CA LYS A 180 12.17 8.51 -3.89
C LYS A 180 12.04 7.96 -5.33
N GLN A 181 12.09 6.64 -5.48
CA GLN A 181 11.95 5.99 -6.78
C GLN A 181 10.50 5.84 -7.25
N GLY A 182 9.54 6.17 -6.41
CA GLY A 182 8.11 5.95 -6.68
C GLY A 182 7.21 7.16 -6.48
N ALA A 183 7.76 8.35 -6.18
CA ALA A 183 6.98 9.55 -5.92
C ALA A 183 7.47 10.77 -6.70
N HIS A 184 6.56 11.72 -6.98
CA HIS A 184 6.89 12.96 -7.69
C HIS A 184 7.84 13.88 -6.94
N SER A 185 7.79 13.87 -5.61
CA SER A 185 8.67 14.69 -4.80
C SER A 185 9.93 13.90 -4.48
N ILE A 186 11.04 14.37 -4.97
CA ILE A 186 12.34 13.82 -4.66
C ILE A 186 12.92 14.65 -3.51
N SER A 187 13.41 13.99 -2.48
CA SER A 187 13.93 14.65 -1.27
C SER A 187 15.20 15.52 -1.49
N TYR A 188 15.57 15.79 -2.72
CA TYR A 188 16.62 16.70 -3.08
C TYR A 188 16.06 18.01 -3.59
N LYS A 189 16.67 19.07 -3.24
CA LYS A 189 16.37 20.45 -3.60
C LYS A 189 16.24 20.69 -5.11
N PRO A 190 15.22 21.39 -5.53
CA PRO A 190 13.99 21.76 -4.85
C PRO A 190 12.97 20.63 -4.82
N ASP A 191 12.00 20.69 -3.92
CA ASP A 191 10.82 19.82 -3.94
C ASP A 191 10.16 19.93 -5.32
N GLU A 192 9.98 18.81 -6.02
CA GLU A 192 9.41 18.79 -7.35
C GLU A 192 7.97 19.33 -7.42
N LEU A 193 7.22 19.22 -6.34
CA LEU A 193 5.86 19.74 -6.26
C LEU A 193 5.81 21.27 -6.06
N GLY A 194 6.90 21.87 -5.60
CA GLY A 194 7.03 23.32 -5.48
C GLY A 194 6.07 23.97 -4.48
N ILE A 195 5.66 23.25 -3.44
CA ILE A 195 4.68 23.72 -2.46
C ILE A 195 5.40 24.46 -1.33
N ALA A 196 4.99 25.71 -1.11
CA ALA A 196 5.47 26.56 -0.03
C ALA A 196 4.30 26.92 0.91
N ASN A 197 3.90 25.97 1.75
CA ASN A 197 2.85 26.17 2.74
C ASN A 197 3.35 25.69 4.12
N PRO A 198 3.16 26.44 5.21
CA PRO A 198 3.65 26.07 6.54
C PRO A 198 3.05 24.75 7.06
N ASN A 199 1.87 24.37 6.59
CA ASN A 199 1.20 23.13 6.97
C ASN A 199 1.57 21.94 6.06
N TYR A 200 2.46 22.12 5.11
CA TYR A 200 2.94 21.07 4.23
C TYR A 200 4.30 20.51 4.69
N ILE A 201 4.41 19.19 4.72
CA ILE A 201 5.67 18.49 4.96
C ILE A 201 5.94 17.49 3.86
N ASN A 202 7.06 17.67 3.16
CA ASN A 202 7.59 16.60 2.31
C ASN A 202 8.30 15.55 3.15
N HIS A 203 7.71 14.35 3.23
CA HIS A 203 8.24 13.22 3.99
C HIS A 203 8.64 12.03 3.10
N ILE A 204 8.76 12.25 1.80
CA ILE A 204 9.22 11.22 0.87
C ILE A 204 10.63 10.77 1.24
N ASP A 205 10.87 9.46 1.19
CA ASP A 205 12.13 8.80 1.57
C ASP A 205 12.53 8.91 3.06
N LYS A 206 11.67 9.45 3.92
CA LYS A 206 11.98 9.61 5.34
C LYS A 206 11.37 8.52 6.23
N THR A 207 10.52 7.68 5.66
CA THR A 207 9.92 6.51 6.32
C THR A 207 9.98 5.32 5.36
N PRO A 208 11.17 4.69 5.22
CA PRO A 208 11.40 3.73 4.14
C PRO A 208 10.84 2.33 4.41
N THR A 209 10.22 2.08 5.56
CA THR A 209 9.71 0.76 5.95
C THR A 209 8.18 0.72 5.97
N ILE A 210 7.61 -0.46 5.80
CA ILE A 210 6.16 -0.69 5.94
C ILE A 210 5.73 -0.38 7.37
N GLN A 211 6.49 -0.79 8.38
CA GLN A 211 6.19 -0.50 9.78
C GLN A 211 6.10 1.00 10.05
N SER A 212 7.06 1.79 9.56
CA SER A 212 7.02 3.24 9.75
C SER A 212 5.82 3.91 9.03
N LEU A 213 5.31 3.31 7.97
CA LEU A 213 4.07 3.74 7.34
C LEU A 213 2.84 3.37 8.20
N ILE A 214 2.81 2.15 8.75
CA ILE A 214 1.76 1.71 9.70
C ILE A 214 1.74 2.65 10.91
N ASP A 215 2.89 2.94 11.50
CA ASP A 215 3.00 3.85 12.66
C ASP A 215 2.46 5.26 12.31
N ARG A 216 2.68 5.71 11.08
CA ARG A 216 2.17 7.01 10.63
C ARG A 216 0.65 7.01 10.48
N PHE A 217 0.05 5.91 10.05
CA PHE A 217 -1.41 5.79 9.97
C PHE A 217 -2.11 5.93 11.33
N GLN A 218 -1.43 5.65 12.45
CA GLN A 218 -2.00 5.82 13.78
C GLN A 218 -2.35 7.27 14.13
N VAL A 219 -1.70 8.24 13.48
CA VAL A 219 -1.94 9.68 13.69
C VAL A 219 -2.65 10.33 12.50
N ALA A 220 -2.84 9.59 11.41
CA ALA A 220 -3.52 10.09 10.22
C ALA A 220 -5.03 10.17 10.44
N VAL A 221 -5.63 11.28 10.04
CA VAL A 221 -7.08 11.47 9.98
C VAL A 221 -7.63 11.22 8.59
N GLY A 222 -6.77 11.21 7.57
CA GLY A 222 -7.14 10.94 6.20
C GLY A 222 -5.94 10.53 5.35
N ALA A 223 -6.21 9.84 4.25
CA ALA A 223 -5.21 9.43 3.27
C ALA A 223 -5.75 9.61 1.85
N VAL A 224 -4.91 10.01 0.90
CA VAL A 224 -5.30 10.14 -0.51
C VAL A 224 -4.17 9.73 -1.44
N GLY A 225 -4.52 9.05 -2.52
CA GLY A 225 -3.55 8.67 -3.55
C GLY A 225 -4.16 7.86 -4.70
N SER A 226 -3.33 7.57 -5.70
CA SER A 226 -3.75 6.68 -6.77
C SER A 226 -3.74 5.21 -6.31
N GLN A 227 -4.36 4.36 -7.10
CA GLN A 227 -4.45 2.91 -6.85
C GLN A 227 -3.07 2.26 -6.65
N SER A 228 -2.64 2.16 -5.40
CA SER A 228 -1.33 1.62 -5.00
C SER A 228 -1.35 1.05 -3.58
N PHE A 229 -0.27 0.44 -3.14
CA PHE A 229 -0.15 -0.17 -1.82
C PHE A 229 -0.48 0.78 -0.65
N PRO A 230 0.08 2.01 -0.54
CA PRO A 230 -0.12 2.82 0.65
C PRO A 230 -1.58 3.21 0.92
N PRO A 231 -2.39 3.71 -0.05
CA PRO A 231 -3.80 3.97 0.20
C PRO A 231 -4.60 2.72 0.59
N LYS A 232 -4.28 1.56 0.00
CA LYS A 232 -4.91 0.29 0.40
C LYS A 232 -4.58 -0.07 1.85
N LEU A 233 -3.32 0.08 2.24
CA LEU A 233 -2.91 -0.17 3.62
C LEU A 233 -3.58 0.82 4.59
N ALA A 234 -3.78 2.09 4.18
CA ALA A 234 -4.50 3.07 4.99
C ALA A 234 -5.95 2.63 5.26
N LEU A 235 -6.66 2.12 4.24
CA LEU A 235 -8.00 1.55 4.42
C LEU A 235 -7.99 0.41 5.45
N LEU A 236 -7.04 -0.52 5.34
CA LEU A 236 -6.92 -1.64 6.27
C LEU A 236 -6.53 -1.21 7.70
N GLN A 237 -5.99 -0.01 7.86
CA GLN A 237 -5.71 0.62 9.16
C GLN A 237 -6.86 1.54 9.63
N GLU A 238 -8.03 1.42 9.00
CA GLU A 238 -9.22 2.20 9.32
C GLU A 238 -9.02 3.73 9.23
N VAL A 239 -8.15 4.17 8.32
CA VAL A 239 -7.97 5.58 8.01
C VAL A 239 -8.91 5.96 6.85
N PRO A 240 -9.79 6.97 7.00
CA PRO A 240 -10.60 7.47 5.90
C PRO A 240 -9.73 7.75 4.68
N THR A 241 -10.03 7.13 3.56
CA THR A 241 -9.11 7.13 2.41
C THR A 241 -9.84 7.44 1.11
N PHE A 242 -9.32 8.41 0.35
CA PHE A 242 -9.79 8.72 -0.98
C PHE A 242 -8.85 8.15 -2.05
N MET A 243 -9.38 7.30 -2.91
CA MET A 243 -8.60 6.62 -3.94
C MET A 243 -8.97 7.10 -5.33
N ILE A 244 -7.96 7.32 -6.17
CA ILE A 244 -8.15 7.74 -7.56
C ILE A 244 -7.60 6.66 -8.47
N GLY A 245 -8.44 6.17 -9.40
CA GLY A 245 -7.99 5.09 -10.23
C GLY A 245 -9.02 4.54 -11.20
N HIS A 246 -8.69 3.41 -11.81
CA HIS A 246 -9.56 2.68 -12.72
C HIS A 246 -10.30 1.57 -11.97
N SER A 247 -11.58 1.39 -12.27
CA SER A 247 -12.45 0.40 -11.61
C SER A 247 -12.49 0.53 -10.08
N MET A 248 -12.51 1.78 -9.59
CA MET A 248 -12.40 2.07 -8.16
C MET A 248 -13.64 1.63 -7.40
N GLU A 249 -14.84 1.74 -7.98
CA GLU A 249 -16.06 1.29 -7.32
C GLU A 249 -15.96 -0.18 -6.94
N ARG A 250 -15.62 -1.03 -7.91
CA ARG A 250 -15.40 -2.45 -7.65
C ARG A 250 -14.29 -2.65 -6.61
N HIS A 251 -13.15 -2.01 -6.82
CA HIS A 251 -11.98 -2.16 -5.97
C HIS A 251 -12.22 -1.74 -4.52
N CYS A 252 -12.97 -0.67 -4.28
CA CYS A 252 -13.21 -0.14 -2.95
C CYS A 252 -14.38 -0.81 -2.22
N ARG A 253 -15.40 -1.27 -2.96
CA ARG A 253 -16.65 -1.81 -2.39
C ARG A 253 -16.75 -3.32 -2.45
N GLU A 254 -16.39 -3.92 -3.59
CA GLU A 254 -16.57 -5.37 -3.80
C GLU A 254 -15.43 -6.20 -3.22
N GLU A 255 -14.23 -5.65 -3.12
CA GLU A 255 -13.07 -6.38 -2.60
C GLU A 255 -12.96 -6.35 -1.06
N ASN A 256 -13.94 -5.81 -0.36
CA ASN A 256 -14.01 -5.80 1.12
C ASN A 256 -12.72 -5.35 1.84
N TRP A 257 -12.07 -4.30 1.30
CA TRP A 257 -10.78 -3.85 1.84
C TRP A 257 -10.85 -3.33 3.27
N SER A 258 -12.00 -2.79 3.69
CA SER A 258 -12.24 -2.41 5.08
C SER A 258 -13.69 -2.02 5.32
N ASN A 259 -14.07 -1.94 6.60
CA ASN A 259 -15.31 -1.30 7.02
C ASN A 259 -15.19 0.24 7.08
N THR A 260 -14.04 0.76 6.75
CA THR A 260 -13.71 2.19 6.79
C THR A 260 -14.26 2.88 5.56
N LEU A 261 -14.65 4.12 5.71
CA LEU A 261 -15.14 4.93 4.62
C LEU A 261 -14.07 5.12 3.55
N CYS A 262 -14.43 4.80 2.33
CA CYS A 262 -13.60 4.96 1.15
C CYS A 262 -14.30 5.87 0.15
N GLY A 263 -13.73 7.06 -0.08
CA GLY A 263 -14.05 7.89 -1.22
C GLY A 263 -13.27 7.43 -2.45
N PHE A 264 -13.83 7.64 -3.65
CA PHE A 264 -13.08 7.31 -4.86
C PHE A 264 -13.49 8.18 -6.06
N TRP A 265 -12.55 8.29 -7.00
CA TRP A 265 -12.75 8.93 -8.29
C TRP A 265 -12.32 7.99 -9.40
N GLU A 266 -13.22 7.75 -10.36
CA GLU A 266 -12.94 6.93 -11.53
C GLU A 266 -12.21 7.72 -12.61
N ILE A 267 -11.17 7.11 -13.19
CA ILE A 267 -10.47 7.63 -14.38
C ILE A 267 -10.24 6.52 -15.41
N GLY A 268 -10.20 6.88 -16.68
CA GLY A 268 -9.82 5.97 -17.76
C GLY A 268 -8.34 5.56 -17.67
N LEU A 269 -7.99 4.39 -18.20
CA LEU A 269 -6.59 3.92 -18.18
C LEU A 269 -5.65 4.83 -18.99
N GLU A 270 -6.14 5.47 -20.03
CA GLU A 270 -5.40 6.41 -20.87
C GLU A 270 -5.21 7.79 -20.23
N ASP A 271 -6.03 8.15 -19.25
CA ASP A 271 -6.11 9.51 -18.71
C ASP A 271 -5.14 9.79 -17.55
N TYR A 272 -4.47 8.75 -17.03
CA TYR A 272 -3.72 8.87 -15.78
C TYR A 272 -2.62 9.93 -15.80
N ASN A 273 -1.69 9.86 -16.75
CA ASN A 273 -0.47 10.68 -16.69
C ASN A 273 -0.71 12.18 -16.82
N ASP A 274 -1.79 12.54 -17.53
CA ASP A 274 -2.19 13.94 -17.78
C ASP A 274 -3.39 14.33 -16.91
N PHE A 275 -3.82 13.46 -15.99
CA PHE A 275 -4.99 13.69 -15.17
C PHE A 275 -4.88 14.95 -14.34
N TYR A 276 -5.86 15.83 -14.54
CA TYR A 276 -6.08 17.00 -13.72
C TYR A 276 -7.58 17.29 -13.67
N SER A 277 -8.14 17.46 -12.47
CA SER A 277 -9.54 17.76 -12.28
C SER A 277 -9.76 18.55 -10.97
N GLU A 278 -10.17 19.80 -11.09
CA GLU A 278 -10.61 20.64 -9.96
C GLU A 278 -11.77 19.96 -9.23
N LYS A 279 -12.72 19.42 -9.97
CA LYS A 279 -13.88 18.75 -9.38
C LYS A 279 -13.47 17.56 -8.51
N CYS A 280 -12.49 16.78 -8.94
CA CYS A 280 -11.94 15.69 -8.12
C CYS A 280 -11.29 16.23 -6.84
N ILE A 281 -10.55 17.32 -6.93
CA ILE A 281 -9.94 17.98 -5.76
C ILE A 281 -11.02 18.47 -4.78
N ASP A 282 -12.08 19.09 -5.27
CA ASP A 282 -13.18 19.56 -4.44
C ASP A 282 -13.93 18.38 -3.77
N GLU A 283 -14.12 17.27 -4.47
CA GLU A 283 -14.70 16.06 -3.88
C GLU A 283 -13.81 15.46 -2.78
N ILE A 284 -12.49 15.44 -2.96
CA ILE A 284 -11.55 15.00 -1.92
C ILE A 284 -11.66 15.87 -0.67
N VAL A 285 -11.69 17.19 -0.85
CA VAL A 285 -11.85 18.15 0.26
C VAL A 285 -13.17 17.94 0.98
N THR A 286 -14.26 17.76 0.23
CA THR A 286 -15.60 17.50 0.79
C THR A 286 -15.60 16.20 1.60
N PHE A 287 -15.04 15.13 1.04
CA PHE A 287 -14.91 13.85 1.72
C PHE A 287 -14.18 13.98 3.06
N PHE A 288 -13.05 14.68 3.10
CA PHE A 288 -12.34 14.85 4.38
C PHE A 288 -13.06 15.77 5.36
N LYS A 289 -13.83 16.77 4.90
CA LYS A 289 -14.66 17.60 5.78
C LYS A 289 -15.79 16.82 6.47
N GLU A 290 -16.28 15.79 5.82
CA GLU A 290 -17.33 14.92 6.36
C GLU A 290 -16.79 13.89 7.35
N GLU A 291 -15.51 13.49 7.18
CA GLU A 291 -14.94 12.33 7.88
C GLU A 291 -13.89 12.68 8.95
N THR A 292 -13.41 13.92 9.00
CA THR A 292 -12.38 14.36 9.96
C THR A 292 -12.87 15.45 10.90
#